data_af031c2edc852440745ef823c0c0040b
#
_entry.id   af031c2edc852440745ef823c0c0040b
#
_cell.length_a   1.000
_cell.length_b   1.000
_cell.length_c   1.000
_cell.angle_alpha   90.00
_cell.angle_beta   90.00
_cell.angle_gamma   90.00
#
_symmetry.space_group_name_H-M   'P 1'
#
loop_
_entity.id
_entity.type
_entity.pdbx_description
1 polymer ?
#
loop_
_entity_poly.entity_id
_entity_poly.type
_entity_poly.pdbx_seq_one_letter_code
_entity_poly.pdbx_strand_id
1 'polypeptide(L)'
;MSRGISGNYKQHMDKPWLGEWDLPEKDDMVVEIDYVDKEDVKSDQGTESKMTIHLKGGLKPMICNITNGDAISAALGTPLVENWAGRKIQLYRESVRAFGKTTMAIRVRPFPPKEEVYTCMDCGCTITQVAQFSPRTIAERSQAAYGRVLCMDCSKKAKEAQEAAEKEGDILGDESNED
;
A
#
# COMPACT_ATOMS: atom_id res chain seq x y z
N MET A 1 -14.92 0.35 -22.31
CA MET A 1 -14.94 0.35 -20.83
C MET A 1 -14.92 -1.09 -20.38
N SER A 2 -13.84 -1.55 -19.74
CA SER A 2 -13.76 -2.92 -19.23
C SER A 2 -14.74 -3.06 -18.04
N ARG A 3 -15.72 -3.96 -18.17
CA ARG A 3 -16.70 -4.28 -17.12
C ARG A 3 -16.23 -5.42 -16.21
N GLY A 4 -14.94 -5.78 -16.24
CA GLY A 4 -14.40 -6.90 -15.47
C GLY A 4 -13.76 -6.47 -14.16
N ILE A 5 -13.90 -7.30 -13.10
CA ILE A 5 -13.09 -7.21 -11.88
C ILE A 5 -11.74 -7.89 -12.14
N SER A 6 -10.66 -7.40 -11.50
CA SER A 6 -9.32 -7.96 -11.60
C SER A 6 -8.73 -8.20 -10.20
N GLY A 7 -7.72 -9.07 -10.09
CA GLY A 7 -7.09 -9.41 -8.82
C GLY A 7 -7.50 -10.77 -8.28
N ASN A 8 -7.14 -11.04 -7.03
CA ASN A 8 -7.48 -12.31 -6.37
C ASN A 8 -8.99 -12.34 -6.05
N TYR A 9 -9.69 -13.43 -6.42
CA TYR A 9 -11.13 -13.56 -6.18
C TYR A 9 -11.54 -13.36 -4.71
N LYS A 10 -10.64 -13.67 -3.75
CA LYS A 10 -10.88 -13.50 -2.32
C LYS A 10 -11.02 -12.04 -1.90
N GLN A 11 -10.40 -11.10 -2.65
CA GLN A 11 -10.57 -9.65 -2.45
C GLN A 11 -12.00 -9.19 -2.73
N HIS A 12 -12.69 -9.91 -3.61
CA HIS A 12 -14.07 -9.60 -4.03
C HIS A 12 -15.13 -10.35 -3.21
N MET A 13 -14.69 -11.19 -2.24
CA MET A 13 -15.59 -11.82 -1.30
C MET A 13 -15.84 -10.90 -0.11
N ASP A 14 -17.08 -10.85 0.34
CA ASP A 14 -17.46 -10.06 1.53
C ASP A 14 -16.93 -10.75 2.81
N LYS A 15 -15.68 -10.41 3.15
CA LYS A 15 -15.01 -10.86 4.37
C LYS A 15 -14.71 -9.67 5.25
N PRO A 16 -15.13 -9.70 6.53
CA PRO A 16 -14.97 -8.56 7.44
C PRO A 16 -13.52 -8.28 7.84
N TRP A 17 -12.63 -9.28 7.72
CA TRP A 17 -11.25 -9.22 8.20
C TRP A 17 -10.26 -9.07 7.04
N LEU A 18 -9.15 -8.35 7.34
CA LEU A 18 -8.01 -8.25 6.43
C LEU A 18 -7.42 -9.64 6.19
N GLY A 19 -7.32 -10.03 4.94
CA GLY A 19 -6.73 -11.29 4.50
C GLY A 19 -5.37 -11.09 3.83
N GLU A 20 -4.58 -12.17 3.72
CA GLU A 20 -3.28 -12.12 3.03
C GLU A 20 -3.42 -11.67 1.56
N TRP A 21 -4.56 -11.93 0.95
CA TRP A 21 -4.88 -11.52 -0.42
C TRP A 21 -5.14 -10.01 -0.58
N ASP A 22 -5.42 -9.29 0.53
CA ASP A 22 -5.60 -7.83 0.53
C ASP A 22 -4.25 -7.09 0.54
N LEU A 23 -3.12 -7.79 0.80
CA LEU A 23 -1.77 -7.26 0.78
C LEU A 23 -1.11 -7.41 -0.60
N PRO A 24 -0.18 -6.52 -0.96
CA PRO A 24 0.66 -6.68 -2.14
C PRO A 24 1.41 -8.03 -2.14
N GLU A 25 1.69 -8.57 -3.34
CA GLU A 25 2.37 -9.87 -3.45
C GLU A 25 3.85 -9.82 -3.10
N LYS A 26 4.53 -8.75 -3.45
CA LYS A 26 6.00 -8.62 -3.36
C LYS A 26 6.46 -7.57 -2.37
N ASP A 27 5.62 -6.58 -2.10
CA ASP A 27 5.99 -5.43 -1.28
C ASP A 27 5.29 -5.48 0.07
N ASP A 28 5.95 -4.92 1.07
CA ASP A 28 5.34 -4.73 2.37
C ASP A 28 4.34 -3.55 2.33
N MET A 29 3.28 -3.64 3.09
CA MET A 29 2.24 -2.62 3.18
C MET A 29 2.39 -1.85 4.49
N VAL A 30 2.67 -0.55 4.40
CA VAL A 30 2.68 0.33 5.57
C VAL A 30 1.27 0.79 5.87
N VAL A 31 0.83 0.58 7.11
CA VAL A 31 -0.50 0.94 7.60
C VAL A 31 -0.39 1.69 8.92
N GLU A 32 -1.37 2.55 9.21
CA GLU A 32 -1.46 3.25 10.50
C GLU A 32 -2.57 2.61 11.33
N ILE A 33 -2.26 2.33 12.58
CA ILE A 33 -3.23 1.81 13.57
C ILE A 33 -4.16 2.94 13.96
N ASP A 34 -5.46 2.71 13.84
CA ASP A 34 -6.48 3.65 14.33
C ASP A 34 -6.76 3.39 15.81
N TYR A 35 -7.19 2.19 16.13
CA TYR A 35 -7.39 1.73 17.52
C TYR A 35 -7.31 0.19 17.59
N VAL A 36 -7.27 -0.33 18.81
CA VAL A 36 -7.29 -1.76 19.12
C VAL A 36 -8.51 -2.07 19.96
N ASP A 37 -9.21 -3.15 19.64
CA ASP A 37 -10.41 -3.60 20.39
C ASP A 37 -10.44 -5.13 20.49
N LYS A 38 -11.44 -5.64 21.21
CA LYS A 38 -11.81 -7.05 21.26
C LYS A 38 -13.15 -7.24 20.57
N GLU A 39 -13.17 -8.09 19.55
CA GLU A 39 -14.37 -8.38 18.78
C GLU A 39 -14.64 -9.88 18.70
N ASP A 40 -15.92 -10.21 18.65
CA ASP A 40 -16.35 -11.59 18.51
C ASP A 40 -16.19 -12.07 17.06
N VAL A 41 -15.27 -12.99 16.86
CA VAL A 41 -14.98 -13.60 15.57
C VAL A 41 -15.68 -14.94 15.47
N LYS A 42 -16.57 -15.07 14.49
CA LYS A 42 -17.25 -16.34 14.17
C LYS A 42 -16.33 -17.23 13.35
N SER A 43 -16.15 -18.46 13.80
CA SER A 43 -15.45 -19.53 13.08
C SER A 43 -16.34 -20.79 13.00
N ASP A 44 -15.91 -21.78 12.23
CA ASP A 44 -16.60 -23.08 12.17
C ASP A 44 -16.65 -23.81 13.51
N GLN A 45 -15.83 -23.40 14.47
CA GLN A 45 -15.75 -23.97 15.84
C GLN A 45 -16.53 -23.15 16.86
N GLY A 46 -17.17 -22.04 16.45
CA GLY A 46 -17.94 -21.17 17.34
C GLY A 46 -17.51 -19.70 17.27
N THR A 47 -17.98 -18.94 18.25
CA THR A 47 -17.62 -17.52 18.40
C THR A 47 -16.54 -17.38 19.46
N GLU A 48 -15.45 -16.70 19.12
CA GLU A 48 -14.34 -16.41 20.03
C GLU A 48 -14.06 -14.90 20.06
N SER A 49 -13.86 -14.34 21.26
CA SER A 49 -13.43 -12.95 21.38
C SER A 49 -11.94 -12.85 21.08
N LYS A 50 -11.58 -12.08 20.05
CA LYS A 50 -10.19 -11.90 19.59
C LYS A 50 -9.82 -10.42 19.59
N MET A 51 -8.54 -10.17 19.88
CA MET A 51 -7.98 -8.83 19.73
C MET A 51 -7.94 -8.48 18.24
N THR A 52 -8.48 -7.32 17.90
CA THR A 52 -8.55 -6.78 16.54
C THR A 52 -7.86 -5.43 16.47
N ILE A 53 -7.19 -5.17 15.37
CA ILE A 53 -6.49 -3.92 15.09
C ILE A 53 -7.22 -3.24 13.95
N HIS A 54 -7.83 -2.10 14.25
CA HIS A 54 -8.45 -1.24 13.25
C HIS A 54 -7.41 -0.36 12.60
N LEU A 55 -7.47 -0.26 11.28
CA LEU A 55 -6.49 0.42 10.45
C LEU A 55 -7.10 1.66 9.81
N LYS A 56 -6.34 2.75 9.74
CA LYS A 56 -6.79 3.96 9.04
C LYS A 56 -6.84 3.73 7.51
N GLY A 57 -7.53 4.64 6.82
CA GLY A 57 -7.64 4.61 5.36
C GLY A 57 -8.71 3.69 4.81
N GLY A 58 -9.69 3.27 5.63
CA GLY A 58 -10.79 2.42 5.19
C GLY A 58 -10.40 0.96 4.94
N LEU A 59 -9.27 0.54 5.48
CA LEU A 59 -8.83 -0.86 5.43
C LEU A 59 -9.66 -1.71 6.39
N LYS A 60 -9.82 -2.98 6.03
CA LYS A 60 -10.45 -3.97 6.92
C LYS A 60 -9.63 -4.14 8.19
N PRO A 61 -10.27 -4.38 9.36
CA PRO A 61 -9.55 -4.67 10.59
C PRO A 61 -8.80 -6.00 10.50
N MET A 62 -7.68 -6.10 11.19
CA MET A 62 -6.83 -7.28 11.25
C MET A 62 -7.01 -8.00 12.58
N ILE A 63 -7.26 -9.32 12.54
CA ILE A 63 -7.20 -10.17 13.75
C ILE A 63 -5.74 -10.27 14.19
N CYS A 64 -5.45 -9.89 15.44
CA CYS A 64 -4.13 -9.96 16.02
C CYS A 64 -3.94 -11.29 16.75
N ASN A 65 -2.97 -12.07 16.32
CA ASN A 65 -2.47 -13.24 17.06
C ASN A 65 -1.21 -12.86 17.87
N ILE A 66 -0.77 -13.76 18.75
CA ILE A 66 0.39 -13.54 19.63
C ILE A 66 1.63 -13.14 18.81
N THR A 67 1.94 -13.86 17.73
CA THR A 67 3.11 -13.57 16.87
C THR A 67 3.09 -12.15 16.32
N ASN A 68 1.92 -11.68 15.85
CA ASN A 68 1.77 -10.32 15.35
C ASN A 68 1.79 -9.29 16.48
N GLY A 69 1.20 -9.60 17.63
CA GLY A 69 1.26 -8.75 18.83
C GLY A 69 2.69 -8.53 19.30
N ASP A 70 3.48 -9.58 19.39
CA ASP A 70 4.91 -9.50 19.74
C ASP A 70 5.70 -8.67 18.73
N ALA A 71 5.44 -8.86 17.44
CA ALA A 71 6.10 -8.09 16.38
C ALA A 71 5.72 -6.59 16.43
N ILE A 72 4.45 -6.26 16.69
CA ILE A 72 4.01 -4.87 16.89
C ILE A 72 4.67 -4.27 18.12
N SER A 73 4.66 -4.99 19.24
CA SER A 73 5.32 -4.56 20.47
C SER A 73 6.80 -4.25 20.24
N ALA A 74 7.50 -5.10 19.51
CA ALA A 74 8.91 -4.89 19.14
C ALA A 74 9.07 -3.67 18.22
N ALA A 75 8.22 -3.54 17.19
CA ALA A 75 8.27 -2.45 16.24
C ALA A 75 8.00 -1.08 16.88
N LEU A 76 7.07 -1.03 17.82
CA LEU A 76 6.64 0.21 18.47
C LEU A 76 7.38 0.49 19.80
N GLY A 77 8.16 -0.49 20.30
CA GLY A 77 8.91 -0.38 21.56
C GLY A 77 8.04 -0.42 22.82
N THR A 78 6.79 -0.91 22.72
CA THR A 78 5.86 -0.98 23.85
C THR A 78 4.85 -2.12 23.69
N PRO A 79 4.61 -2.93 24.74
CA PRO A 79 3.56 -3.93 24.75
C PRO A 79 2.17 -3.37 25.11
N LEU A 80 2.08 -2.09 25.48
CA LEU A 80 0.84 -1.45 25.91
C LEU A 80 0.04 -1.01 24.68
N VAL A 81 -1.12 -1.65 24.46
CA VAL A 81 -1.96 -1.46 23.28
C VAL A 81 -2.53 -0.04 23.14
N GLU A 82 -2.73 0.66 24.23
CA GLU A 82 -3.15 2.07 24.26
C GLU A 82 -2.13 3.02 23.60
N ASN A 83 -0.87 2.60 23.50
CA ASN A 83 0.19 3.37 22.87
C ASN A 83 0.39 3.03 21.37
N TRP A 84 -0.46 2.15 20.82
CA TRP A 84 -0.34 1.72 19.42
C TRP A 84 -1.12 2.61 18.46
N ALA A 85 -2.18 3.26 18.94
CA ALA A 85 -3.00 4.15 18.12
C ALA A 85 -2.17 5.29 17.50
N GLY A 86 -2.41 5.59 16.22
CA GLY A 86 -1.68 6.59 15.44
C GLY A 86 -0.26 6.18 15.02
N ARG A 87 0.19 4.97 15.37
CA ARG A 87 1.52 4.45 15.00
C ARG A 87 1.45 3.65 13.71
N LYS A 88 2.53 3.71 12.94
CA LYS A 88 2.66 2.97 11.68
C LYS A 88 3.36 1.64 11.90
N ILE A 89 2.83 0.60 11.27
CA ILE A 89 3.41 -0.75 11.23
C ILE A 89 3.51 -1.21 9.77
N GLN A 90 4.29 -2.24 9.54
CA GLN A 90 4.54 -2.77 8.22
C GLN A 90 4.07 -4.21 8.15
N LEU A 91 3.10 -4.47 7.27
CA LEU A 91 2.50 -5.78 7.05
C LEU A 91 3.15 -6.45 5.84
N TYR A 92 3.34 -7.76 5.92
CA TYR A 92 3.83 -8.56 4.81
C TYR A 92 3.16 -9.94 4.77
N ARG A 93 3.29 -10.61 3.65
CA ARG A 93 2.79 -11.98 3.45
C ARG A 93 3.90 -12.97 3.77
N GLU A 94 3.59 -13.96 4.57
CA GLU A 94 4.51 -15.05 4.91
C GLU A 94 3.88 -16.41 4.65
N SER A 95 4.66 -17.31 4.06
CA SER A 95 4.29 -18.72 3.93
C SER A 95 4.53 -19.43 5.25
N VAL A 96 3.47 -19.87 5.90
CA VAL A 96 3.51 -20.55 7.20
C VAL A 96 2.97 -21.96 7.09
N ARG A 97 3.49 -22.86 7.91
CA ARG A 97 2.96 -24.22 8.03
C ARG A 97 1.96 -24.26 9.20
N ALA A 98 0.69 -24.44 8.88
CA ALA A 98 -0.37 -24.52 9.86
C ALA A 98 -1.25 -25.75 9.56
N PHE A 99 -1.61 -26.53 10.59
CA PHE A 99 -2.47 -27.70 10.47
C PHE A 99 -2.01 -28.70 9.39
N GLY A 100 -0.69 -28.90 9.25
CA GLY A 100 -0.11 -29.81 8.26
C GLY A 100 -0.13 -29.30 6.81
N LYS A 101 -0.61 -28.10 6.56
CA LYS A 101 -0.66 -27.44 5.23
C LYS A 101 0.16 -26.16 5.22
N THR A 102 0.75 -25.86 4.07
CA THR A 102 1.37 -24.56 3.83
C THR A 102 0.29 -23.56 3.43
N THR A 103 0.21 -22.45 4.14
CA THR A 103 -0.76 -21.37 3.88
C THR A 103 -0.07 -20.01 3.97
N MET A 104 -0.63 -19.01 3.31
CA MET A 104 -0.15 -17.64 3.46
C MET A 104 -0.82 -16.99 4.68
N ALA A 105 -0.04 -16.22 5.43
CA ALA A 105 -0.49 -15.48 6.60
C ALA A 105 -0.03 -14.03 6.53
N ILE A 106 -0.78 -13.14 7.18
CA ILE A 106 -0.35 -11.77 7.45
C ILE A 106 0.63 -11.80 8.61
N ARG A 107 1.76 -11.10 8.44
CA ARG A 107 2.76 -10.86 9.47
C ARG A 107 3.10 -9.39 9.57
N VAL A 108 3.58 -9.01 10.74
CA VAL A 108 4.05 -7.65 11.03
C VAL A 108 5.57 -7.69 11.13
N ARG A 109 6.27 -6.70 10.54
CA ARG A 109 7.71 -6.53 10.72
C ARG A 109 8.00 -6.11 12.17
N PRO A 110 9.01 -6.71 12.85
CA PRO A 110 9.35 -6.38 14.24
C PRO A 110 10.19 -5.10 14.36
N PHE A 111 10.05 -4.19 13.39
CA PHE A 111 10.72 -2.90 13.35
C PHE A 111 9.79 -1.86 12.70
N PRO A 112 9.93 -0.57 13.05
CA PRO A 112 9.09 0.46 12.46
C PRO A 112 9.38 0.61 10.96
N PRO A 113 8.37 0.98 10.14
CA PRO A 113 8.59 1.26 8.74
C PRO A 113 9.59 2.40 8.58
N LYS A 114 10.52 2.26 7.64
CA LYS A 114 11.43 3.35 7.29
C LYS A 114 10.63 4.45 6.61
N GLU A 115 10.71 5.66 7.14
CA GLU A 115 10.18 6.83 6.45
C GLU A 115 11.15 7.18 5.31
N GLU A 116 10.83 6.74 4.11
CA GLU A 116 11.53 7.18 2.92
C GLU A 116 10.97 8.53 2.51
N VAL A 117 11.79 9.57 2.64
CA VAL A 117 11.45 10.92 2.20
C VAL A 117 11.88 11.07 0.74
N TYR A 118 10.93 11.25 -0.15
CA TYR A 118 11.19 11.54 -1.55
C TYR A 118 11.04 13.03 -1.79
N THR A 119 12.01 13.63 -2.47
CA THR A 119 12.02 15.05 -2.83
C THR A 119 11.86 15.19 -4.34
N CYS A 120 10.97 16.08 -4.76
CA CYS A 120 10.78 16.39 -6.18
C CYS A 120 12.03 17.11 -6.73
N MET A 121 12.55 16.62 -7.85
CA MET A 121 13.76 17.20 -8.45
C MET A 121 13.50 18.54 -9.14
N ASP A 122 12.28 18.84 -9.55
CA ASP A 122 11.96 20.09 -10.25
C ASP A 122 11.61 21.24 -9.27
N CYS A 123 10.81 20.99 -8.24
CA CYS A 123 10.36 22.04 -7.33
C CYS A 123 10.88 21.93 -5.89
N GLY A 124 11.64 20.87 -5.57
CA GLY A 124 12.22 20.67 -4.23
C GLY A 124 11.23 20.31 -3.12
N CYS A 125 9.94 20.13 -3.43
CA CYS A 125 8.97 19.77 -2.40
C CYS A 125 9.13 18.30 -1.96
N THR A 126 8.80 18.02 -0.71
CA THR A 126 8.66 16.64 -0.23
C THR A 126 7.41 16.01 -0.86
N ILE A 127 7.60 14.83 -1.46
CA ILE A 127 6.50 14.08 -2.05
C ILE A 127 5.70 13.41 -0.93
N THR A 128 4.44 13.78 -0.82
CA THR A 128 3.47 13.21 0.14
C THR A 128 2.53 12.25 -0.55
N GLN A 129 1.82 11.45 0.25
CA GLN A 129 0.78 10.57 -0.28
C GLN A 129 -0.34 11.37 -0.95
N VAL A 130 -0.77 10.92 -2.13
CA VAL A 130 -1.90 11.52 -2.88
C VAL A 130 -2.86 10.41 -3.25
N ALA A 131 -4.08 10.47 -2.72
CA ALA A 131 -5.09 9.42 -2.87
C ALA A 131 -4.53 8.04 -2.47
N GLN A 132 -4.61 7.03 -3.37
CA GLN A 132 -4.07 5.68 -3.14
C GLN A 132 -2.56 5.54 -3.45
N PHE A 133 -1.89 6.60 -3.91
CA PHE A 133 -0.49 6.53 -4.29
C PHE A 133 0.42 6.95 -3.14
N SER A 134 1.28 6.02 -2.69
CA SER A 134 2.32 6.33 -1.71
C SER A 134 3.40 7.24 -2.31
N PRO A 135 4.17 7.96 -1.48
CA PRO A 135 5.30 8.77 -1.95
C PRO A 135 6.29 7.96 -2.81
N ARG A 136 6.56 6.72 -2.42
CA ARG A 136 7.40 5.78 -3.17
C ARG A 136 6.83 5.50 -4.55
N THR A 137 5.54 5.15 -4.64
CA THR A 137 4.88 4.86 -5.91
C THR A 137 4.91 6.07 -6.86
N ILE A 138 4.73 7.29 -6.31
CA ILE A 138 4.79 8.53 -7.10
C ILE A 138 6.22 8.73 -7.61
N ALA A 139 7.23 8.57 -6.75
CA ALA A 139 8.64 8.70 -7.11
C ALA A 139 9.07 7.69 -8.18
N GLU A 140 8.75 6.40 -7.99
CA GLU A 140 9.08 5.33 -8.94
C GLU A 140 8.41 5.52 -10.31
N ARG A 141 7.13 5.88 -10.32
CA ARG A 141 6.40 6.15 -11.58
C ARG A 141 6.94 7.34 -12.33
N SER A 142 7.22 8.44 -11.63
CA SER A 142 7.79 9.63 -12.27
C SER A 142 9.21 9.38 -12.77
N GLN A 143 10.02 8.62 -12.02
CA GLN A 143 11.36 8.20 -12.46
C GLN A 143 11.29 7.33 -13.70
N ALA A 144 10.36 6.39 -13.79
CA ALA A 144 10.19 5.52 -14.96
C ALA A 144 9.68 6.30 -16.18
N ALA A 145 8.76 7.26 -16.00
CA ALA A 145 8.14 8.00 -17.10
C ALA A 145 9.00 9.17 -17.61
N TYR A 146 9.72 9.86 -16.71
CA TYR A 146 10.41 11.13 -17.01
C TYR A 146 11.90 11.11 -16.71
N GLY A 147 12.47 9.96 -16.27
CA GLY A 147 13.87 9.82 -15.93
C GLY A 147 14.28 10.54 -14.63
N ARG A 148 13.33 11.13 -13.89
CA ARG A 148 13.57 11.88 -12.65
C ARG A 148 12.39 11.79 -11.69
N VAL A 149 12.68 11.95 -10.40
CA VAL A 149 11.67 11.91 -9.33
C VAL A 149 10.88 13.22 -9.28
N LEU A 150 9.58 13.16 -9.52
CA LEU A 150 8.69 14.31 -9.57
C LEU A 150 7.49 14.13 -8.63
N CYS A 151 7.02 15.23 -8.04
CA CYS A 151 5.70 15.27 -7.40
C CYS A 151 4.58 15.21 -8.44
N MET A 152 3.33 15.01 -7.99
CA MET A 152 2.19 14.89 -8.90
C MET A 152 2.02 16.11 -9.81
N ASP A 153 2.20 17.32 -9.28
CA ASP A 153 2.05 18.57 -10.05
C ASP A 153 3.15 18.71 -11.12
N CYS A 154 4.40 18.43 -10.76
CA CYS A 154 5.51 18.46 -11.72
C CYS A 154 5.39 17.34 -12.76
N SER A 155 4.92 16.16 -12.38
CA SER A 155 4.63 15.07 -13.32
C SER A 155 3.55 15.45 -14.33
N LYS A 156 2.50 16.17 -13.89
CA LYS A 156 1.46 16.66 -14.78
C LYS A 156 2.02 17.68 -15.79
N LYS A 157 2.82 18.63 -15.34
CA LYS A 157 3.50 19.61 -16.21
C LYS A 157 4.45 18.93 -17.20
N ALA A 158 5.21 17.92 -16.75
CA ALA A 158 6.11 17.16 -17.60
C ALA A 158 5.35 16.40 -18.71
N LYS A 159 4.19 15.83 -18.35
CA LYS A 159 3.30 15.16 -19.32
C LYS A 159 2.76 16.15 -20.37
N GLU A 160 2.25 17.28 -19.93
CA GLU A 160 1.72 18.34 -20.82
C GLU A 160 2.81 18.85 -21.78
N ALA A 161 4.05 19.00 -21.31
CA ALA A 161 5.19 19.39 -22.14
C ALA A 161 5.57 18.33 -23.20
N GLN A 162 5.52 17.03 -22.84
CA GLN A 162 5.75 15.94 -23.80
C GLN A 162 4.65 15.90 -24.87
N GLU A 163 3.39 15.97 -24.47
CA GLU A 163 2.27 15.99 -25.40
C GLU A 163 2.28 17.22 -26.36
N ALA A 164 2.79 18.35 -25.90
CA ALA A 164 2.97 19.54 -26.73
C ALA A 164 4.11 19.34 -27.75
N ALA A 165 5.23 18.78 -27.33
CA ALA A 165 6.38 18.49 -28.21
C ALA A 165 6.04 17.45 -29.28
N GLU A 166 5.27 16.42 -28.94
CA GLU A 166 4.79 15.42 -29.92
C GLU A 166 3.89 16.04 -30.99
N LYS A 167 3.00 16.97 -30.59
CA LYS A 167 2.14 17.67 -31.54
C LYS A 167 2.90 18.62 -32.49
N GLU A 168 3.95 19.27 -32.01
CA GLU A 168 4.80 20.13 -32.85
C GLU A 168 5.64 19.29 -33.83
N GLY A 169 6.10 18.08 -33.41
CA GLY A 169 6.85 17.17 -34.29
C GLY A 169 6.01 16.61 -35.45
N ASP A 170 4.72 16.37 -35.22
CA ASP A 170 3.80 15.84 -36.25
C ASP A 170 3.43 16.87 -37.32
N ILE A 171 3.47 18.18 -37.00
CA ILE A 171 3.16 19.27 -37.93
C ILE A 171 4.32 19.53 -38.91
N LEU A 172 5.56 19.21 -38.55
CA LEU A 172 6.74 19.44 -39.38
C LEU A 172 7.07 18.27 -40.32
N GLY A 173 6.33 17.15 -40.24
CA GLY A 173 6.53 15.94 -41.04
C GLY A 173 5.76 15.89 -42.37
N ASP A 174 4.81 16.82 -42.64
CA ASP A 174 3.89 16.74 -43.79
C ASP A 174 4.25 17.67 -44.98
N GLU A 175 5.38 18.40 -44.92
CA GLU A 175 5.77 19.32 -45.98
C GLU A 175 6.90 18.81 -46.92
N SER A 176 7.21 17.51 -46.95
CA SER A 176 8.25 17.00 -47.83
C SER A 176 7.82 15.83 -48.71
N ASN A 177 6.71 15.96 -49.43
CA ASN A 177 6.41 15.02 -50.52
C ASN A 177 5.51 15.63 -51.61
N GLU A 178 5.98 16.72 -52.23
CA GLU A 178 5.53 17.14 -53.56
C GLU A 178 6.74 17.51 -54.40
N ASP A 179 7.25 16.50 -55.16
CA ASP A 179 7.86 16.67 -56.50
C ASP A 179 7.91 15.31 -57.19
#